data_8c96daee6cfe34deea09613713f55ce0
#
_entry.id   8c96daee6cfe34deea09613713f55ce0
#
_cell.length_a   1.000
_cell.length_b   1.000
_cell.length_c   1.000
_cell.angle_alpha   90.00
_cell.angle_beta   90.00
_cell.angle_gamma   90.00
#
_symmetry.space_group_name_H-M   'P 1'
#
loop_
_entity.id
_entity.type
_entity.pdbx_description
1 polymer ?
#
loop_
_entity_poly.entity_id
_entity_poly.type
_entity_poly.pdbx_seq_one_letter_code
_entity_poly.pdbx_strand_id
1 'polypeptide(L)'
;MPHAYDVLTPDSLAMLQVISETGSFAAAARHLGLVPSALTYRVRQIEDALDVLLFDRTARQARPTEAGAELLREGARLLREIDAVANRVRRVATGWEPQLTIAVDGVVSPHTMLELVDAFYAMAPPTHLKLRDGIMTGTLEALTTGNADLAIGVSAEGSNVAGLQQGLLGELRFIYVVAPHHPLAAVPEPITDATLLQHRAVAVADSAQRGGATMGLLGGQDVLTVDTMQAKVQAQL
;
A
#
# COMPACT_ATOMS: atom_id res chain seq x y z
N MET A 1 -6.15 -22.95 29.80
CA MET A 1 -6.45 -21.94 28.75
C MET A 1 -5.70 -22.36 27.51
N PRO A 2 -6.28 -22.30 26.32
CA PRO A 2 -5.52 -22.57 25.11
C PRO A 2 -4.38 -21.56 25.00
N HIS A 3 -3.22 -22.00 24.54
CA HIS A 3 -2.08 -21.12 24.31
C HIS A 3 -2.34 -20.25 23.08
N ALA A 4 -1.84 -19.00 23.05
CA ALA A 4 -2.00 -18.11 21.88
C ALA A 4 -1.58 -18.78 20.56
N TYR A 5 -0.54 -19.62 20.60
CA TYR A 5 -0.07 -20.40 19.45
C TYR A 5 -1.12 -21.36 18.88
N ASP A 6 -1.99 -21.91 19.74
CA ASP A 6 -3.00 -22.89 19.31
C ASP A 6 -4.20 -22.24 18.62
N VAL A 7 -4.44 -20.94 18.89
CA VAL A 7 -5.59 -20.20 18.37
C VAL A 7 -5.25 -19.22 17.25
N LEU A 8 -4.01 -18.71 17.19
CA LEU A 8 -3.54 -17.80 16.15
C LEU A 8 -2.98 -18.57 14.94
N THR A 9 -3.80 -19.43 14.36
CA THR A 9 -3.47 -20.17 13.15
C THR A 9 -3.69 -19.31 11.89
N PRO A 10 -3.08 -19.65 10.74
CA PRO A 10 -3.36 -18.97 9.47
C PRO A 10 -4.85 -18.91 9.15
N ASP A 11 -5.58 -20.00 9.37
CA ASP A 11 -7.03 -20.05 9.14
C ASP A 11 -7.80 -19.10 10.05
N SER A 12 -7.39 -18.99 11.33
CA SER A 12 -7.98 -18.05 12.27
C SER A 12 -7.74 -16.60 11.87
N LEU A 13 -6.50 -16.27 11.47
CA LEU A 13 -6.14 -14.94 11.03
C LEU A 13 -6.89 -14.55 9.75
N ALA A 14 -6.98 -15.44 8.76
CA ALA A 14 -7.75 -15.22 7.55
C ALA A 14 -9.26 -15.04 7.86
N MET A 15 -9.81 -15.84 8.78
CA MET A 15 -11.20 -15.71 9.23
C MET A 15 -11.48 -14.33 9.84
N LEU A 16 -10.58 -13.79 10.69
CA LEU A 16 -10.71 -12.46 11.27
C LEU A 16 -10.70 -11.35 10.20
N GLN A 17 -9.86 -11.48 9.15
CA GLN A 17 -9.85 -10.56 8.01
C GLN A 17 -11.22 -10.51 7.31
N VAL A 18 -11.81 -11.69 7.00
CA VAL A 18 -13.13 -11.78 6.37
C VAL A 18 -14.22 -11.15 7.22
N ILE A 19 -14.16 -11.27 8.56
CA ILE A 19 -15.13 -10.60 9.46
C ILE A 19 -14.99 -9.08 9.35
N SER A 20 -13.77 -8.57 9.34
CA SER A 20 -13.48 -7.14 9.23
C SER A 20 -13.93 -6.57 7.87
N GLU A 21 -13.64 -7.26 6.77
CA GLU A 21 -13.98 -6.84 5.41
C GLU A 21 -15.50 -6.83 5.17
N THR A 22 -16.20 -7.87 5.66
CA THR A 22 -17.65 -7.98 5.49
C THR A 22 -18.44 -7.12 6.48
N GLY A 23 -17.80 -6.64 7.55
CA GLY A 23 -18.42 -5.86 8.62
C GLY A 23 -19.52 -6.59 9.41
N SER A 24 -19.66 -7.91 9.25
CA SER A 24 -20.73 -8.70 9.86
C SER A 24 -20.36 -10.16 10.05
N PHE A 25 -20.53 -10.68 11.27
CA PHE A 25 -20.35 -12.11 11.55
C PHE A 25 -21.22 -13.03 10.69
N ALA A 26 -22.47 -12.63 10.43
CA ALA A 26 -23.38 -13.40 9.60
C ALA A 26 -22.95 -13.41 8.11
N ALA A 27 -22.45 -12.28 7.59
CA ALA A 27 -21.92 -12.20 6.23
C ALA A 27 -20.61 -12.99 6.08
N ALA A 28 -19.70 -12.84 7.04
CA ALA A 28 -18.46 -13.62 7.09
C ALA A 28 -18.71 -15.13 7.17
N ALA A 29 -19.65 -15.55 8.00
CA ALA A 29 -20.02 -16.98 8.11
C ALA A 29 -20.51 -17.52 6.77
N ARG A 30 -21.38 -16.80 6.07
CA ARG A 30 -21.82 -17.20 4.72
C ARG A 30 -20.66 -17.27 3.73
N HIS A 31 -19.77 -16.28 3.75
CA HIS A 31 -18.58 -16.24 2.88
C HIS A 31 -17.67 -17.45 3.11
N LEU A 32 -17.49 -17.85 4.37
CA LEU A 32 -16.63 -18.96 4.78
C LEU A 32 -17.32 -20.33 4.76
N GLY A 33 -18.59 -20.41 4.39
CA GLY A 33 -19.36 -21.67 4.43
C GLY A 33 -19.58 -22.21 5.84
N LEU A 34 -19.60 -21.34 6.86
CA LEU A 34 -19.78 -21.69 8.26
C LEU A 34 -21.14 -21.25 8.79
N VAL A 35 -21.59 -21.87 9.89
CA VAL A 35 -22.72 -21.36 10.65
C VAL A 35 -22.26 -20.21 11.57
N PRO A 36 -23.08 -19.15 11.77
CA PRO A 36 -22.67 -17.96 12.55
C PRO A 36 -22.25 -18.29 14.00
N SER A 37 -22.85 -19.32 14.61
CA SER A 37 -22.48 -19.76 15.97
C SER A 37 -21.06 -20.34 16.04
N ALA A 38 -20.63 -21.10 15.02
CA ALA A 38 -19.27 -21.64 14.96
C ALA A 38 -18.24 -20.52 14.76
N LEU A 39 -18.55 -19.53 13.92
CA LEU A 39 -17.67 -18.36 13.72
C LEU A 39 -17.52 -17.57 15.04
N THR A 40 -18.63 -17.28 15.70
CA THR A 40 -18.63 -16.58 16.99
C THR A 40 -17.84 -17.36 18.06
N TYR A 41 -17.98 -18.68 18.09
CA TYR A 41 -17.24 -19.52 19.02
C TYR A 41 -15.73 -19.46 18.76
N ARG A 42 -15.28 -19.55 17.50
CA ARG A 42 -13.86 -19.44 17.15
C ARG A 42 -13.26 -18.08 17.54
N VAL A 43 -14.00 -16.99 17.29
CA VAL A 43 -13.54 -15.65 17.72
C VAL A 43 -13.41 -15.57 19.23
N ARG A 44 -14.40 -16.12 19.99
CA ARG A 44 -14.31 -16.16 21.45
C ARG A 44 -13.10 -16.95 21.96
N GLN A 45 -12.78 -18.08 21.34
CA GLN A 45 -11.59 -18.85 21.71
C GLN A 45 -10.30 -18.01 21.55
N ILE A 46 -10.22 -17.17 20.52
CA ILE A 46 -9.06 -16.26 20.34
C ILE A 46 -9.09 -15.17 21.41
N GLU A 47 -10.25 -14.53 21.64
CA GLU A 47 -10.43 -13.50 22.65
C GLU A 47 -10.09 -14.03 24.07
N ASP A 48 -10.54 -15.22 24.41
CA ASP A 48 -10.28 -15.88 25.69
C ASP A 48 -8.79 -16.24 25.86
N ALA A 49 -8.10 -16.64 24.77
CA ALA A 49 -6.69 -16.98 24.81
C ALA A 49 -5.79 -15.74 24.93
N LEU A 50 -6.24 -14.60 24.39
CA LEU A 50 -5.52 -13.34 24.46
C LEU A 50 -5.96 -12.44 25.61
N ASP A 51 -7.04 -12.82 26.33
CA ASP A 51 -7.69 -12.04 27.39
C ASP A 51 -8.10 -10.61 26.93
N VAL A 52 -8.56 -10.48 25.68
CA VAL A 52 -9.02 -9.21 25.11
C VAL A 52 -10.20 -9.42 24.18
N LEU A 53 -11.06 -8.40 24.03
CA LEU A 53 -12.08 -8.38 23.00
C LEU A 53 -11.47 -7.87 21.69
N LEU A 54 -11.74 -8.56 20.58
CA LEU A 54 -11.28 -8.20 19.24
C LEU A 54 -12.32 -7.40 18.45
N PHE A 55 -13.61 -7.59 18.75
CA PHE A 55 -14.70 -6.88 18.09
C PHE A 55 -15.66 -6.27 19.11
N ASP A 56 -16.14 -5.06 18.81
CA ASP A 56 -17.18 -4.39 19.60
C ASP A 56 -18.52 -5.13 19.41
N ARG A 57 -19.08 -5.62 20.51
CA ARG A 57 -20.36 -6.36 20.51
C ARG A 57 -21.59 -5.46 20.68
N THR A 58 -21.37 -4.18 21.00
CA THR A 58 -22.46 -3.20 21.17
C THR A 58 -22.89 -2.60 19.84
N ALA A 59 -22.01 -2.61 18.85
CA ALA A 59 -22.27 -2.09 17.52
C ALA A 59 -23.09 -3.07 16.67
N ARG A 60 -23.98 -2.53 15.82
CA ARG A 60 -24.74 -3.32 14.84
C ARG A 60 -23.83 -3.98 13.77
N GLN A 61 -22.63 -3.40 13.56
CA GLN A 61 -21.61 -3.90 12.66
C GLN A 61 -20.44 -4.48 13.47
N ALA A 62 -19.75 -5.47 12.94
CA ALA A 62 -18.54 -6.03 13.52
C ALA A 62 -17.37 -5.02 13.36
N ARG A 63 -17.26 -4.11 14.31
CA ARG A 63 -16.16 -3.14 14.35
C ARG A 63 -15.01 -3.70 15.17
N PRO A 64 -13.78 -3.73 14.64
CA PRO A 64 -12.63 -4.11 15.44
C PRO A 64 -12.42 -3.14 16.61
N THR A 65 -12.03 -3.66 17.77
CA THR A 65 -11.47 -2.86 18.85
C THR A 65 -10.04 -2.42 18.48
N GLU A 66 -9.39 -1.63 19.31
CA GLU A 66 -7.98 -1.28 19.11
C GLU A 66 -7.09 -2.54 19.06
N ALA A 67 -7.29 -3.48 20.00
CA ALA A 67 -6.61 -4.78 20.00
C ALA A 67 -6.96 -5.63 18.77
N GLY A 68 -8.23 -5.60 18.33
CA GLY A 68 -8.67 -6.26 17.10
C GLY A 68 -8.00 -5.69 15.85
N ALA A 69 -7.91 -4.36 15.75
CA ALA A 69 -7.24 -3.70 14.63
C ALA A 69 -5.74 -4.04 14.59
N GLU A 70 -5.10 -4.11 15.76
CA GLU A 70 -3.71 -4.54 15.88
C GLU A 70 -3.52 -5.98 15.40
N LEU A 71 -4.36 -6.91 15.89
CA LEU A 71 -4.30 -8.31 15.49
C LEU A 71 -4.57 -8.49 13.99
N LEU A 72 -5.52 -7.75 13.40
CA LEU A 72 -5.79 -7.77 11.97
C LEU A 72 -4.57 -7.33 11.17
N ARG A 73 -3.89 -6.26 11.58
CA ARG A 73 -2.69 -5.75 10.91
C ARG A 73 -1.55 -6.77 10.95
N GLU A 74 -1.23 -7.29 12.16
CA GLU A 74 -0.16 -8.26 12.35
C GLU A 74 -0.51 -9.62 11.71
N GLY A 75 -1.78 -10.03 11.79
CA GLY A 75 -2.28 -11.24 11.13
C GLY A 75 -2.13 -11.18 9.61
N ALA A 76 -2.47 -10.05 8.99
CA ALA A 76 -2.25 -9.84 7.57
C ALA A 76 -0.76 -9.93 7.19
N ARG A 77 0.13 -9.39 8.03
CA ARG A 77 1.58 -9.48 7.85
C ARG A 77 2.07 -10.93 7.90
N LEU A 78 1.62 -11.70 8.89
CA LEU A 78 1.98 -13.12 9.04
C LEU A 78 1.49 -13.98 7.86
N LEU A 79 0.27 -13.76 7.39
CA LEU A 79 -0.28 -14.48 6.22
C LEU A 79 0.57 -14.22 4.97
N ARG A 80 0.95 -12.96 4.73
CA ARG A 80 1.85 -12.62 3.61
C ARG A 80 3.23 -13.27 3.74
N GLU A 81 3.77 -13.35 4.97
CA GLU A 81 5.06 -14.01 5.19
C GLU A 81 5.00 -15.52 4.90
N ILE A 82 3.89 -16.18 5.22
CA ILE A 82 3.67 -17.59 4.85
C ILE A 82 3.69 -17.75 3.33
N ASP A 83 2.99 -16.89 2.59
CA ASP A 83 2.99 -16.90 1.12
C ASP A 83 4.39 -16.63 0.56
N ALA A 84 5.12 -15.68 1.15
CA ALA A 84 6.50 -15.38 0.75
C ALA A 84 7.44 -16.58 0.99
N VAL A 85 7.29 -17.31 2.09
CA VAL A 85 8.04 -18.56 2.33
C VAL A 85 7.72 -19.58 1.25
N ALA A 86 6.44 -19.83 0.95
CA ALA A 86 6.03 -20.77 -0.09
C ALA A 86 6.60 -20.38 -1.47
N ASN A 87 6.59 -19.09 -1.80
CA ASN A 87 7.17 -18.58 -3.05
C ASN A 87 8.69 -18.76 -3.10
N ARG A 88 9.42 -18.49 -2.01
CA ARG A 88 10.87 -18.74 -1.93
C ARG A 88 11.20 -20.21 -2.13
N VAL A 89 10.44 -21.13 -1.54
CA VAL A 89 10.63 -22.57 -1.72
C VAL A 89 10.41 -22.97 -3.19
N ARG A 90 9.33 -22.48 -3.82
CA ARG A 90 9.07 -22.74 -5.25
C ARG A 90 10.16 -22.19 -6.14
N ARG A 91 10.66 -20.97 -5.86
CA ARG A 91 11.77 -20.37 -6.60
C ARG A 91 13.02 -21.22 -6.56
N VAL A 92 13.36 -21.78 -5.39
CA VAL A 92 14.52 -22.70 -5.28
C VAL A 92 14.34 -23.95 -6.14
N ALA A 93 13.12 -24.47 -6.24
CA ALA A 93 12.82 -25.68 -7.00
C ALA A 93 12.73 -25.43 -8.52
N THR A 94 12.23 -24.28 -8.95
CA THR A 94 11.91 -24.00 -10.36
C THR A 94 12.76 -22.90 -11.00
N GLY A 95 13.47 -22.13 -10.20
CA GLY A 95 14.18 -20.92 -10.63
C GLY A 95 13.25 -19.68 -10.78
N TRP A 96 11.92 -19.85 -10.63
CA TRP A 96 10.92 -18.81 -10.86
C TRP A 96 9.96 -18.67 -9.70
N GLU A 97 9.51 -17.46 -9.45
CA GLU A 97 8.40 -17.16 -8.55
C GLU A 97 7.07 -17.29 -9.30
N PRO A 98 6.00 -17.83 -8.67
CA PRO A 98 4.70 -17.94 -9.34
C PRO A 98 4.05 -16.57 -9.59
N GLN A 99 4.34 -15.58 -8.74
CA GLN A 99 3.86 -14.21 -8.86
C GLN A 99 4.93 -13.23 -8.38
N LEU A 100 5.05 -12.10 -9.06
CA LEU A 100 5.87 -10.97 -8.66
C LEU A 100 4.99 -9.71 -8.64
N THR A 101 4.85 -9.12 -7.47
CA THR A 101 4.11 -7.86 -7.29
C THR A 101 5.10 -6.70 -7.27
N ILE A 102 4.94 -5.75 -8.17
CA ILE A 102 5.81 -4.57 -8.31
C ILE A 102 5.01 -3.33 -7.93
N ALA A 103 5.44 -2.61 -6.89
CA ALA A 103 4.95 -1.28 -6.59
C ALA A 103 5.72 -0.27 -7.46
N VAL A 104 4.98 0.54 -8.20
CA VAL A 104 5.54 1.52 -9.14
C VAL A 104 5.15 2.91 -8.69
N ASP A 105 6.13 3.76 -8.45
CA ASP A 105 5.86 5.15 -8.11
C ASP A 105 5.33 5.92 -9.32
N GLY A 106 4.41 6.85 -9.08
CA GLY A 106 3.79 7.67 -10.12
C GLY A 106 4.74 8.56 -10.92
N VAL A 107 6.01 8.68 -10.51
CA VAL A 107 7.08 9.36 -11.29
C VAL A 107 7.59 8.49 -12.44
N VAL A 108 7.34 7.20 -12.42
CA VAL A 108 7.72 6.26 -13.48
C VAL A 108 6.64 6.26 -14.55
N SER A 109 7.04 6.46 -15.81
CA SER A 109 6.10 6.45 -16.92
C SER A 109 5.39 5.09 -17.05
N PRO A 110 4.04 5.04 -17.11
CA PRO A 110 3.31 3.81 -17.39
C PRO A 110 3.76 3.13 -18.69
N HIS A 111 4.13 3.91 -19.70
CA HIS A 111 4.63 3.39 -20.97
C HIS A 111 5.93 2.61 -20.79
N THR A 112 6.89 3.18 -20.05
CA THR A 112 8.15 2.50 -19.72
C THR A 112 7.93 1.21 -18.92
N MET A 113 6.96 1.21 -18.01
CA MET A 113 6.61 -0.01 -17.27
C MET A 113 5.99 -1.08 -18.17
N LEU A 114 5.15 -0.71 -19.13
CA LEU A 114 4.56 -1.66 -20.06
C LEU A 114 5.62 -2.23 -21.01
N GLU A 115 6.57 -1.42 -21.50
CA GLU A 115 7.72 -1.91 -22.28
C GLU A 115 8.55 -2.94 -21.49
N LEU A 116 8.77 -2.70 -20.19
CA LEU A 116 9.47 -3.64 -19.32
C LEU A 116 8.67 -4.95 -19.15
N VAL A 117 7.34 -4.85 -18.98
CA VAL A 117 6.45 -6.01 -18.89
C VAL A 117 6.47 -6.83 -20.17
N ASP A 118 6.43 -6.19 -21.34
CA ASP A 118 6.51 -6.85 -22.63
C ASP A 118 7.86 -7.59 -22.79
N ALA A 119 8.97 -6.93 -22.45
CA ALA A 119 10.28 -7.54 -22.48
C ALA A 119 10.40 -8.73 -21.51
N PHE A 120 9.78 -8.64 -20.34
CA PHE A 120 9.74 -9.73 -19.37
C PHE A 120 8.96 -10.93 -19.92
N TYR A 121 7.76 -10.71 -20.46
CA TYR A 121 6.95 -11.80 -21.01
C TYR A 121 7.52 -12.39 -22.30
N ALA A 122 8.34 -11.65 -23.03
CA ALA A 122 9.08 -12.20 -24.18
C ALA A 122 10.05 -13.33 -23.80
N MET A 123 10.48 -13.40 -22.53
CA MET A 123 11.28 -14.51 -21.99
C MET A 123 10.45 -15.75 -21.65
N ALA A 124 9.13 -15.72 -21.86
CA ALA A 124 8.17 -16.78 -21.52
C ALA A 124 8.26 -17.29 -20.07
N PRO A 125 8.35 -16.42 -19.06
CA PRO A 125 8.46 -16.85 -17.68
C PRO A 125 7.11 -17.42 -17.17
N PRO A 126 7.13 -18.37 -16.23
CA PRO A 126 5.91 -18.87 -15.58
C PRO A 126 5.38 -17.92 -14.48
N THR A 127 5.99 -16.74 -14.33
CA THR A 127 5.68 -15.76 -13.28
C THR A 127 4.58 -14.82 -13.74
N HIS A 128 3.54 -14.67 -12.92
CA HIS A 128 2.51 -13.65 -13.12
C HIS A 128 2.95 -12.30 -12.52
N LEU A 129 3.01 -11.27 -13.34
CA LEU A 129 3.26 -9.91 -12.86
C LEU A 129 1.98 -9.25 -12.35
N LYS A 130 2.11 -8.54 -11.22
CA LYS A 130 1.09 -7.65 -10.69
C LYS A 130 1.70 -6.28 -10.45
N LEU A 131 1.22 -5.27 -11.14
CA LEU A 131 1.62 -3.88 -10.92
C LEU A 131 0.68 -3.24 -9.89
N ARG A 132 1.23 -2.42 -9.02
CA ARG A 132 0.51 -1.60 -8.05
C ARG A 132 1.02 -0.17 -8.15
N ASP A 133 0.10 0.76 -8.23
CA ASP A 133 0.45 2.18 -8.18
C ASP A 133 0.83 2.55 -6.73
N GLY A 134 1.85 3.38 -6.62
CA GLY A 134 2.30 3.98 -5.38
C GLY A 134 2.68 5.44 -5.60
N ILE A 135 2.68 6.22 -4.53
CA ILE A 135 3.09 7.61 -4.53
C ILE A 135 4.03 7.82 -3.35
N MET A 136 5.24 8.33 -3.62
CA MET A 136 6.23 8.72 -2.61
C MET A 136 6.52 7.61 -1.60
N THR A 137 6.29 7.86 -0.29
CA THR A 137 6.61 6.91 0.77
C THR A 137 5.72 5.67 0.74
N GLY A 138 4.51 5.75 0.18
CA GLY A 138 3.60 4.62 0.02
C GLY A 138 4.13 3.54 -0.93
N THR A 139 4.98 3.90 -1.90
CA THR A 139 5.65 2.93 -2.77
C THR A 139 6.64 2.07 -1.98
N LEU A 140 7.43 2.69 -1.10
CA LEU A 140 8.34 1.97 -0.20
C LEU A 140 7.57 1.21 0.89
N GLU A 141 6.48 1.79 1.43
CA GLU A 141 5.63 1.13 2.41
C GLU A 141 5.03 -0.17 1.84
N ALA A 142 4.62 -0.20 0.57
CA ALA A 142 4.13 -1.42 -0.06
C ALA A 142 5.18 -2.56 -0.03
N LEU A 143 6.47 -2.24 -0.22
CA LEU A 143 7.56 -3.21 -0.13
C LEU A 143 7.82 -3.63 1.34
N THR A 144 7.93 -2.69 2.27
CA THR A 144 8.27 -2.97 3.67
C THR A 144 7.16 -3.68 4.44
N THR A 145 5.91 -3.53 4.00
CA THR A 145 4.76 -4.23 4.57
C THR A 145 4.45 -5.56 3.88
N GLY A 146 5.26 -5.97 2.87
CA GLY A 146 5.06 -7.20 2.11
C GLY A 146 3.85 -7.17 1.16
N ASN A 147 3.38 -5.98 0.80
CA ASN A 147 2.33 -5.77 -0.20
C ASN A 147 2.90 -5.73 -1.64
N ALA A 148 4.23 -5.65 -1.77
CA ALA A 148 4.97 -5.77 -3.02
C ALA A 148 6.29 -6.51 -2.76
N ASP A 149 6.81 -7.15 -3.80
CA ASP A 149 8.09 -7.87 -3.79
C ASP A 149 9.22 -6.99 -4.31
N LEU A 150 8.88 -6.00 -5.13
CA LEU A 150 9.79 -5.02 -5.72
C LEU A 150 9.12 -3.64 -5.69
N ALA A 151 9.91 -2.58 -5.48
CA ALA A 151 9.47 -1.20 -5.62
C ALA A 151 10.35 -0.45 -6.62
N ILE A 152 9.73 0.31 -7.53
CA ILE A 152 10.39 1.08 -8.58
C ILE A 152 10.01 2.56 -8.45
N GLY A 153 11.01 3.45 -8.56
CA GLY A 153 10.81 4.90 -8.47
C GLY A 153 10.87 5.44 -7.03
N VAL A 154 11.30 4.63 -6.07
CA VAL A 154 11.46 5.07 -4.68
C VAL A 154 12.63 6.04 -4.56
N SER A 155 12.44 7.16 -3.85
CA SER A 155 13.54 8.08 -3.55
C SER A 155 14.61 7.40 -2.69
N ALA A 156 15.88 7.59 -3.06
CA ALA A 156 17.02 7.09 -2.29
C ALA A 156 17.20 7.83 -0.95
N GLU A 157 16.65 9.04 -0.83
CA GLU A 157 16.75 9.85 0.38
C GLU A 157 15.90 9.25 1.52
N GLY A 158 16.56 8.85 2.60
CA GLY A 158 15.88 8.30 3.80
C GLY A 158 15.49 6.83 3.74
N SER A 159 15.82 6.10 2.67
CA SER A 159 15.40 4.70 2.48
C SER A 159 16.38 3.67 3.07
N ASN A 160 17.06 3.99 4.16
CA ASN A 160 17.97 3.04 4.81
C ASN A 160 17.19 2.01 5.65
N VAL A 161 16.43 1.15 4.95
CA VAL A 161 15.64 0.08 5.58
C VAL A 161 16.49 -1.19 5.62
N ALA A 162 16.70 -1.72 6.83
CA ALA A 162 17.49 -2.94 7.01
C ALA A 162 16.87 -4.12 6.22
N GLY A 163 17.71 -4.85 5.49
CA GLY A 163 17.30 -6.03 4.72
C GLY A 163 16.80 -5.73 3.30
N LEU A 164 16.73 -4.46 2.86
CA LEU A 164 16.45 -4.10 1.49
C LEU A 164 17.73 -3.95 0.68
N GLN A 165 17.70 -4.44 -0.56
CA GLN A 165 18.69 -4.13 -1.57
C GLN A 165 18.13 -3.04 -2.48
N GLN A 166 18.95 -2.07 -2.84
CA GLN A 166 18.54 -0.98 -3.71
C GLN A 166 19.57 -0.75 -4.82
N GLY A 167 19.07 -0.31 -5.96
CA GLY A 167 19.86 0.06 -7.12
C GLY A 167 19.40 1.40 -7.66
N LEU A 168 20.35 2.29 -8.00
CA LEU A 168 20.05 3.55 -8.65
C LEU A 168 19.59 3.30 -10.10
N LEU A 169 18.40 3.78 -10.45
CA LEU A 169 17.88 3.74 -11.83
C LEU A 169 18.17 5.03 -12.59
N GLY A 170 18.20 6.16 -11.91
CA GLY A 170 18.44 7.46 -12.50
C GLY A 170 18.08 8.60 -11.55
N GLU A 171 18.15 9.82 -12.06
CA GLU A 171 17.80 11.04 -11.34
C GLU A 171 16.58 11.69 -11.97
N LEU A 172 15.68 12.21 -11.14
CA LEU A 172 14.51 12.96 -11.55
C LEU A 172 14.62 14.40 -11.06
N ARG A 173 14.32 15.34 -11.94
CA ARG A 173 14.24 16.76 -11.60
C ARG A 173 12.79 17.16 -11.49
N PHE A 174 12.40 17.66 -10.34
CA PHE A 174 11.10 18.31 -10.17
C PHE A 174 11.20 19.77 -10.61
N ILE A 175 10.21 20.20 -11.40
CA ILE A 175 10.09 21.58 -11.88
C ILE A 175 8.69 22.09 -11.60
N TYR A 176 8.56 23.40 -11.39
CA TYR A 176 7.24 24.04 -11.39
C TYR A 176 6.74 24.18 -12.82
N VAL A 177 5.50 23.83 -13.03
CA VAL A 177 4.82 23.99 -14.33
C VAL A 177 3.46 24.64 -14.14
N VAL A 178 3.07 25.45 -15.14
CA VAL A 178 1.76 26.08 -15.20
C VAL A 178 1.25 26.04 -16.64
N ALA A 179 -0.06 26.14 -16.82
CA ALA A 179 -0.65 26.29 -18.16
C ALA A 179 -0.15 27.57 -18.83
N PRO A 180 -0.03 27.61 -20.18
CA PRO A 180 0.46 28.80 -20.89
C PRO A 180 -0.36 30.07 -20.64
N HIS A 181 -1.62 29.96 -20.30
CA HIS A 181 -2.53 31.06 -19.99
C HIS A 181 -2.54 31.46 -18.51
N HIS A 182 -1.78 30.76 -17.65
CA HIS A 182 -1.70 31.06 -16.22
C HIS A 182 -0.88 32.35 -15.99
N PRO A 183 -1.27 33.22 -15.03
CA PRO A 183 -0.55 34.47 -14.77
C PRO A 183 0.96 34.29 -14.52
N LEU A 184 1.38 33.20 -13.89
CA LEU A 184 2.81 32.91 -13.64
C LEU A 184 3.60 32.60 -14.91
N ALA A 185 2.96 32.23 -16.03
CA ALA A 185 3.66 31.90 -17.27
C ALA A 185 4.41 33.10 -17.88
N ALA A 186 3.99 34.31 -17.56
CA ALA A 186 4.60 35.56 -18.04
C ALA A 186 5.53 36.21 -16.99
N VAL A 187 5.68 35.65 -15.80
CA VAL A 187 6.52 36.18 -14.73
C VAL A 187 8.00 35.84 -15.00
N PRO A 188 8.91 36.79 -14.99
CA PRO A 188 10.34 36.51 -15.15
C PRO A 188 10.89 35.62 -14.03
N GLU A 189 11.77 34.70 -14.38
CA GLU A 189 12.51 33.91 -13.41
C GLU A 189 13.69 34.65 -12.79
N PRO A 190 14.04 34.40 -11.54
CA PRO A 190 13.39 33.46 -10.60
C PRO A 190 12.10 34.02 -10.00
N ILE A 191 11.07 33.22 -9.96
CA ILE A 191 9.77 33.56 -9.32
C ILE A 191 9.95 33.49 -7.80
N THR A 192 9.52 34.53 -7.09
CA THR A 192 9.66 34.60 -5.63
C THR A 192 8.57 33.74 -4.94
N ASP A 193 8.86 33.24 -3.72
CA ASP A 193 7.91 32.51 -2.90
C ASP A 193 6.64 33.34 -2.61
N ALA A 194 6.80 34.64 -2.37
CA ALA A 194 5.66 35.55 -2.15
C ALA A 194 4.71 35.62 -3.36
N THR A 195 5.26 35.51 -4.57
CA THR A 195 4.46 35.45 -5.80
C THR A 195 3.78 34.08 -5.94
N LEU A 196 4.51 32.98 -5.68
CA LEU A 196 3.97 31.63 -5.73
C LEU A 196 2.82 31.41 -4.73
N LEU A 197 2.93 31.98 -3.52
CA LEU A 197 1.89 31.89 -2.48
C LEU A 197 0.55 32.52 -2.85
N GLN A 198 0.53 33.40 -3.87
CA GLN A 198 -0.72 34.01 -4.36
C GLN A 198 -1.51 33.07 -5.27
N HIS A 199 -0.93 31.92 -5.63
CA HIS A 199 -1.52 30.97 -6.56
C HIS A 199 -1.69 29.61 -5.89
N ARG A 200 -2.81 28.92 -6.24
CA ARG A 200 -3.06 27.56 -5.78
C ARG A 200 -2.07 26.60 -6.37
N ALA A 201 -1.44 25.77 -5.53
CA ALA A 201 -0.64 24.65 -5.97
C ALA A 201 -1.49 23.42 -6.21
N VAL A 202 -1.01 22.52 -7.07
CA VAL A 202 -1.56 21.17 -7.22
C VAL A 202 -0.53 20.18 -6.67
N ALA A 203 -0.92 19.43 -5.65
CA ALA A 203 -0.11 18.40 -5.02
C ALA A 203 -0.70 17.02 -5.26
N VAL A 204 0.17 16.02 -5.25
CA VAL A 204 -0.24 14.61 -5.22
C VAL A 204 -0.20 14.13 -3.76
N ALA A 205 -1.25 13.43 -3.33
CA ALA A 205 -1.27 12.78 -2.02
C ALA A 205 -0.25 11.63 -1.99
N ASP A 206 0.50 11.53 -0.89
CA ASP A 206 1.28 10.34 -0.61
C ASP A 206 0.34 9.16 -0.38
N SER A 207 0.62 8.00 -0.96
CA SER A 207 -0.21 6.82 -0.79
C SER A 207 0.09 6.00 0.47
N ALA A 208 1.00 6.47 1.33
CA ALA A 208 1.28 5.85 2.61
C ALA A 208 0.09 5.92 3.57
N GLN A 209 -0.12 4.85 4.33
CA GLN A 209 -1.18 4.79 5.34
C GLN A 209 -0.92 5.65 6.57
N ARG A 210 0.34 6.00 6.84
CA ARG A 210 0.76 6.83 7.97
C ARG A 210 1.79 7.87 7.53
N GLY A 211 1.53 9.13 7.86
CA GLY A 211 2.54 10.18 7.78
C GLY A 211 2.97 10.55 6.36
N GLY A 212 2.02 10.80 5.47
CA GLY A 212 2.30 11.17 4.08
C GLY A 212 3.23 12.38 3.94
N ALA A 213 4.16 12.31 2.98
CA ALA A 213 5.03 13.41 2.59
C ALA A 213 4.37 14.26 1.51
N THR A 214 4.66 15.56 1.51
CA THR A 214 4.27 16.46 0.43
C THR A 214 5.52 17.19 -0.05
N MET A 215 5.77 17.18 -1.34
CA MET A 215 6.97 17.83 -1.93
C MET A 215 6.58 19.05 -2.75
N GLY A 216 7.45 20.10 -2.69
CA GLY A 216 7.32 21.26 -3.54
C GLY A 216 6.21 22.23 -3.16
N LEU A 217 5.72 22.20 -1.91
CA LEU A 217 4.75 23.18 -1.39
C LEU A 217 5.44 24.20 -0.48
N LEU A 218 4.92 25.42 -0.53
CA LEU A 218 5.28 26.48 0.39
C LEU A 218 4.34 26.50 1.59
N GLY A 219 4.86 26.82 2.78
CA GLY A 219 4.04 26.96 3.98
C GLY A 219 2.95 28.02 3.81
N GLY A 220 1.68 27.65 4.04
CA GLY A 220 0.54 28.56 3.91
C GLY A 220 -0.03 28.72 2.50
N GLN A 221 0.48 27.98 1.51
CA GLN A 221 -0.06 27.99 0.15
C GLN A 221 -1.43 27.29 0.09
N ASP A 222 -2.35 27.84 -0.69
CA ASP A 222 -3.60 27.11 -1.04
C ASP A 222 -3.29 25.93 -1.97
N VAL A 223 -3.83 24.75 -1.68
CA VAL A 223 -3.46 23.51 -2.34
C VAL A 223 -4.68 22.71 -2.78
N LEU A 224 -4.73 22.34 -4.05
CA LEU A 224 -5.56 21.24 -4.56
C LEU A 224 -4.77 19.94 -4.45
N THR A 225 -5.26 19.00 -3.66
CA THR A 225 -4.65 17.67 -3.55
C THR A 225 -5.39 16.67 -4.43
N VAL A 226 -4.64 15.90 -5.20
CA VAL A 226 -5.15 14.84 -6.07
C VAL A 226 -4.44 13.52 -5.78
N ASP A 227 -5.02 12.40 -6.19
CA ASP A 227 -4.54 11.06 -5.81
C ASP A 227 -3.55 10.45 -6.82
N THR A 228 -3.35 11.06 -7.99
CA THR A 228 -2.47 10.52 -9.03
C THR A 228 -1.64 11.60 -9.73
N MET A 229 -0.45 11.23 -10.22
CA MET A 229 0.36 12.12 -11.05
C MET A 229 -0.35 12.54 -12.34
N GLN A 230 -1.15 11.68 -12.92
CA GLN A 230 -1.94 12.01 -14.10
C GLN A 230 -2.99 13.10 -13.81
N ALA A 231 -3.71 12.97 -12.68
CA ALA A 231 -4.67 14.00 -12.25
C ALA A 231 -3.95 15.32 -11.95
N LYS A 232 -2.73 15.28 -11.37
CA LYS A 232 -1.93 16.47 -11.13
C LYS A 232 -1.60 17.20 -12.45
N VAL A 233 -1.13 16.47 -13.46
CA VAL A 233 -0.82 17.06 -14.79
C VAL A 233 -2.10 17.64 -15.41
N GLN A 234 -3.21 16.92 -15.37
CA GLN A 234 -4.49 17.41 -15.94
C GLN A 234 -5.02 18.66 -15.22
N ALA A 235 -4.82 18.76 -13.90
CA ALA A 235 -5.25 19.93 -13.14
C ALA A 235 -4.38 21.18 -13.35
N GLN A 236 -3.24 21.05 -14.02
CA GLN A 236 -2.33 22.15 -14.36
C GLN A 236 -2.50 22.65 -15.80
N LEU A 237 -3.25 21.95 -16.63
CA LEU A 237 -3.55 22.31 -18.02
C LEU A 237 -4.85 23.13 -18.14
#